data_3f04f68d18bd58c4bf49dc1dacf40138
#
_entry.id   3f04f68d18bd58c4bf49dc1dacf40138
#
_cell.length_a   1.000
_cell.length_b   1.000
_cell.length_c   1.000
_cell.angle_alpha   90.00
_cell.angle_beta   90.00
_cell.angle_gamma   90.00
#
_symmetry.space_group_name_H-M   'P 1'
#
loop_
_entity.id
_entity.type
_entity.pdbx_description
1 polymer ?
#
loop_
_entity_poly.entity_id
_entity_poly.type
_entity_poly.pdbx_seq_one_letter_code
_entity_poly.pdbx_strand_id
1 'polypeptide(L)'
;MLRANRDIKSKRLITSAIIVVIILDLISLYFFKYKNQHLSISNFDLSNKGNLFNLIFSLILIVEIFLYLHYKKTKYQTGILLGFTLSMTLILILAQLFVVIKIPLPNYYILDHSLRDFIKVILFSSFQFVQFLFISYLGLSLLRTKELLFTRSIVNSIAISILLLIYAFINLYGSKVADLNEIKNKKNNYVGVVLGAAVWPKNMPSPSLASRTDKAYELLKKGIIKKIQLTGGHAPGEMSESEVAYKYLINKGIKPDDIWIEKRTASTNEQIRFIKSNLVENKNIRNIIVISDSYHLKRIQEICNFFNIQIKVVASDLSVGSENRIYHKTKESIALAVFWFFAL
;
A
#
# COMPACT_ATOMS: atom_id res chain seq x y z
N MET A 1 -42.20 14.69 -31.04
CA MET A 1 -41.12 15.62 -30.64
C MET A 1 -40.91 15.67 -29.11
N LEU A 2 -41.96 15.90 -28.30
CA LEU A 2 -41.86 16.05 -26.83
C LEU A 2 -41.30 14.81 -26.10
N ARG A 3 -41.67 13.56 -26.48
CA ARG A 3 -41.14 12.34 -25.91
C ARG A 3 -39.63 12.14 -26.18
N ALA A 4 -39.19 12.43 -27.42
CA ALA A 4 -37.78 12.31 -27.79
C ALA A 4 -36.88 13.31 -27.01
N ASN A 5 -37.35 14.53 -26.80
CA ASN A 5 -36.66 15.55 -26.00
C ASN A 5 -36.59 15.14 -24.50
N ARG A 6 -37.64 14.56 -23.97
CA ARG A 6 -37.70 14.06 -22.60
C ARG A 6 -36.70 12.91 -22.37
N ASP A 7 -36.61 11.98 -23.33
CA ASP A 7 -35.65 10.83 -23.27
C ASP A 7 -34.18 11.30 -23.36
N ILE A 8 -33.91 12.33 -24.19
CA ILE A 8 -32.56 12.90 -24.31
C ILE A 8 -32.14 13.62 -23.00
N LYS A 9 -33.06 14.41 -22.43
CA LYS A 9 -32.83 15.12 -21.16
C LYS A 9 -32.62 14.16 -20.00
N SER A 10 -33.40 13.08 -19.90
CA SER A 10 -33.25 12.04 -18.90
C SER A 10 -31.90 11.32 -19.00
N LYS A 11 -31.47 10.98 -20.22
CA LYS A 11 -30.14 10.30 -20.44
C LYS A 11 -29.00 11.21 -20.03
N ARG A 12 -29.03 12.49 -20.38
CA ARG A 12 -27.98 13.44 -19.97
C ARG A 12 -27.90 13.56 -18.45
N LEU A 13 -29.06 13.64 -17.78
CA LEU A 13 -29.12 13.72 -16.31
C LEU A 13 -28.51 12.49 -15.65
N ILE A 14 -28.85 11.27 -16.11
CA ILE A 14 -28.33 10.01 -15.57
C ILE A 14 -26.81 9.94 -15.81
N THR A 15 -26.33 10.33 -16.98
CA THR A 15 -24.90 10.36 -17.28
C THR A 15 -24.14 11.29 -16.36
N SER A 16 -24.66 12.52 -16.19
CA SER A 16 -24.04 13.47 -15.27
C SER A 16 -24.02 12.93 -13.84
N ALA A 17 -25.09 12.27 -13.41
CA ALA A 17 -25.14 11.63 -12.10
C ALA A 17 -24.08 10.52 -11.96
N ILE A 18 -23.91 9.65 -12.95
CA ILE A 18 -22.88 8.59 -12.96
C ILE A 18 -21.47 9.21 -12.82
N ILE A 19 -21.16 10.23 -13.62
CA ILE A 19 -19.86 10.91 -13.56
C ILE A 19 -19.63 11.53 -12.18
N VAL A 20 -20.64 12.19 -11.62
CA VAL A 20 -20.56 12.77 -10.27
C VAL A 20 -20.28 11.67 -9.23
N VAL A 21 -20.96 10.52 -9.32
CA VAL A 21 -20.73 9.40 -8.39
C VAL A 21 -19.30 8.88 -8.51
N ILE A 22 -18.75 8.70 -9.72
CA ILE A 22 -17.36 8.26 -9.91
C ILE A 22 -16.36 9.26 -9.31
N ILE A 23 -16.62 10.57 -9.46
CA ILE A 23 -15.79 11.61 -8.84
C ILE A 23 -15.89 11.53 -7.31
N LEU A 24 -17.08 11.32 -6.77
CA LEU A 24 -17.30 11.16 -5.33
C LEU A 24 -16.61 9.89 -4.79
N ASP A 25 -16.64 8.78 -5.51
CA ASP A 25 -15.92 7.56 -5.16
C ASP A 25 -14.41 7.82 -5.11
N LEU A 26 -13.84 8.52 -6.08
CA LEU A 26 -12.43 8.90 -6.09
C LEU A 26 -12.05 9.81 -4.89
N ILE A 27 -12.85 10.82 -4.62
CA ILE A 27 -12.66 11.74 -3.48
C ILE A 27 -12.76 10.96 -2.17
N SER A 28 -13.78 10.11 -2.03
CA SER A 28 -13.98 9.25 -0.86
C SER A 28 -12.78 8.31 -0.64
N LEU A 29 -12.25 7.72 -1.72
CA LEU A 29 -11.08 6.86 -1.67
C LEU A 29 -9.83 7.63 -1.18
N TYR A 30 -9.60 8.85 -1.69
CA TYR A 30 -8.50 9.68 -1.21
C TYR A 30 -8.65 10.04 0.27
N PHE A 31 -9.84 10.46 0.67
CA PHE A 31 -10.13 10.76 2.07
C PHE A 31 -9.86 9.55 2.96
N PHE A 32 -10.32 8.37 2.54
CA PHE A 32 -10.08 7.12 3.24
C PHE A 32 -8.59 6.81 3.38
N LYS A 33 -7.81 6.87 2.28
CA LYS A 33 -6.37 6.59 2.28
C LYS A 33 -5.62 7.40 3.33
N TYR A 34 -5.87 8.71 3.37
CA TYR A 34 -5.18 9.60 4.30
C TYR A 34 -5.68 9.43 5.73
N LYS A 35 -7.00 9.37 5.93
CA LYS A 35 -7.59 9.16 7.26
C LYS A 35 -7.17 7.83 7.89
N ASN A 36 -7.13 6.74 7.11
CA ASN A 36 -6.70 5.42 7.58
C ASN A 36 -5.24 5.42 8.07
N GLN A 37 -4.41 6.27 7.48
CA GLN A 37 -3.02 6.45 7.88
C GLN A 37 -2.81 7.59 8.90
N HIS A 38 -3.88 8.12 9.49
CA HIS A 38 -3.87 9.25 10.44
C HIS A 38 -3.20 10.50 9.86
N LEU A 39 -3.32 10.71 8.56
CA LEU A 39 -2.81 11.90 7.88
C LEU A 39 -3.96 12.87 7.59
N SER A 40 -3.66 14.17 7.64
CA SER A 40 -4.56 15.19 7.14
C SER A 40 -4.64 15.13 5.60
N ILE A 41 -5.81 15.41 5.04
CA ILE A 41 -5.97 15.54 3.58
C ILE A 41 -5.14 16.71 3.00
N SER A 42 -4.72 17.66 3.84
CA SER A 42 -3.79 18.72 3.43
C SER A 42 -2.41 18.20 3.00
N ASN A 43 -2.06 16.97 3.40
CA ASN A 43 -0.85 16.29 2.95
C ASN A 43 -1.04 15.57 1.59
N PHE A 44 -2.18 15.79 0.92
CA PHE A 44 -2.45 15.18 -0.37
C PHE A 44 -1.40 15.61 -1.40
N ASP A 45 -0.79 14.61 -2.03
CA ASP A 45 0.20 14.81 -3.07
C ASP A 45 -0.11 13.89 -4.25
N LEU A 46 -0.39 14.50 -5.40
CA LEU A 46 -0.69 13.78 -6.64
C LEU A 46 0.54 13.08 -7.23
N SER A 47 1.76 13.51 -6.87
CA SER A 47 3.00 12.87 -7.33
C SER A 47 3.18 11.46 -6.76
N ASN A 48 2.49 11.13 -5.67
CA ASN A 48 2.42 9.76 -5.16
C ASN A 48 1.78 8.84 -6.20
N LYS A 49 2.50 7.80 -6.60
CA LYS A 49 2.08 6.86 -7.65
C LYS A 49 0.66 6.32 -7.42
N GLY A 50 0.33 5.99 -6.19
CA GLY A 50 -0.99 5.47 -5.85
C GLY A 50 -2.11 6.48 -6.09
N ASN A 51 -1.90 7.74 -5.77
CA ASN A 51 -2.89 8.80 -6.04
C ASN A 51 -3.02 9.03 -7.55
N LEU A 52 -1.89 9.04 -8.25
CA LEU A 52 -1.88 9.19 -9.71
C LEU A 52 -2.60 8.03 -10.42
N PHE A 53 -2.41 6.78 -10.01
CA PHE A 53 -3.13 5.63 -10.59
C PHE A 53 -4.63 5.73 -10.38
N ASN A 54 -5.08 6.03 -9.15
CA ASN A 54 -6.51 6.18 -8.86
C ASN A 54 -7.12 7.29 -9.74
N LEU A 55 -6.42 8.42 -9.94
CA LEU A 55 -6.88 9.49 -10.83
C LEU A 55 -6.94 9.01 -12.29
N ILE A 56 -5.88 8.40 -12.80
CA ILE A 56 -5.80 7.95 -14.21
C ILE A 56 -6.93 6.96 -14.52
N PHE A 57 -7.15 5.94 -13.68
CA PHE A 57 -8.21 4.95 -13.93
C PHE A 57 -9.60 5.57 -13.83
N SER A 58 -9.84 6.52 -12.93
CA SER A 58 -11.10 7.24 -12.85
C SER A 58 -11.32 8.15 -14.06
N LEU A 59 -10.27 8.81 -14.55
CA LEU A 59 -10.36 9.64 -15.76
C LEU A 59 -10.61 8.79 -17.02
N ILE A 60 -9.92 7.66 -17.17
CA ILE A 60 -10.17 6.72 -18.29
C ILE A 60 -11.64 6.32 -18.28
N LEU A 61 -12.17 5.91 -17.12
CA LEU A 61 -13.56 5.49 -16.98
C LEU A 61 -14.54 6.62 -17.37
N ILE A 62 -14.29 7.85 -16.91
CA ILE A 62 -15.15 9.02 -17.25
C ILE A 62 -15.12 9.28 -18.77
N VAL A 63 -13.94 9.26 -19.39
CA VAL A 63 -13.76 9.45 -20.83
C VAL A 63 -14.48 8.35 -21.61
N GLU A 64 -14.32 7.10 -21.22
CA GLU A 64 -14.99 5.97 -21.88
C GLU A 64 -16.52 6.04 -21.75
N ILE A 65 -17.05 6.44 -20.60
CA ILE A 65 -18.50 6.69 -20.43
C ILE A 65 -18.97 7.76 -21.39
N PHE A 66 -18.24 8.87 -21.48
CA PHE A 66 -18.59 9.95 -22.40
C PHE A 66 -18.59 9.48 -23.86
N LEU A 67 -17.54 8.78 -24.30
CA LEU A 67 -17.44 8.22 -25.65
C LEU A 67 -18.54 7.18 -25.91
N TYR A 68 -18.78 6.30 -24.97
CA TYR A 68 -19.79 5.24 -25.08
C TYR A 68 -21.19 5.83 -25.30
N LEU A 69 -21.55 6.88 -24.59
CA LEU A 69 -22.84 7.56 -24.74
C LEU A 69 -22.94 8.41 -26.00
N HIS A 70 -21.81 8.93 -26.48
CA HIS A 70 -21.77 9.66 -27.73
C HIS A 70 -21.98 8.74 -28.95
N TYR A 71 -21.31 7.58 -28.97
CA TYR A 71 -21.33 6.67 -30.11
C TYR A 71 -22.46 5.64 -30.10
N LYS A 72 -23.04 5.32 -28.92
CA LYS A 72 -24.11 4.31 -28.81
C LYS A 72 -25.40 4.89 -28.27
N LYS A 73 -26.48 4.80 -29.08
CA LYS A 73 -27.76 5.46 -28.81
C LYS A 73 -28.90 4.56 -28.28
N THR A 74 -28.62 3.39 -27.67
CA THR A 74 -29.67 2.43 -27.26
C THR A 74 -30.08 2.57 -25.78
N LYS A 75 -31.35 2.23 -25.46
CA LYS A 75 -31.94 2.38 -24.12
C LYS A 75 -31.35 1.44 -23.05
N TYR A 76 -30.94 0.23 -23.44
CA TYR A 76 -30.38 -0.79 -22.53
C TYR A 76 -29.02 -0.44 -21.92
N GLN A 77 -28.32 0.51 -22.49
CA GLN A 77 -26.97 0.89 -22.12
C GLN A 77 -26.89 1.63 -20.79
N THR A 78 -27.90 2.43 -20.45
CA THR A 78 -27.94 3.21 -19.20
C THR A 78 -28.06 2.29 -17.96
N GLY A 79 -28.80 1.18 -18.08
CA GLY A 79 -28.91 0.21 -16.99
C GLY A 79 -27.60 -0.48 -16.66
N ILE A 80 -26.80 -0.85 -17.67
CA ILE A 80 -25.49 -1.46 -17.47
C ILE A 80 -24.53 -0.49 -16.79
N LEU A 81 -24.48 0.77 -17.25
CA LEU A 81 -23.67 1.81 -16.64
C LEU A 81 -24.02 2.03 -15.17
N LEU A 82 -25.33 2.12 -14.89
CA LEU A 82 -25.83 2.23 -13.50
C LEU A 82 -25.46 1.01 -12.67
N GLY A 83 -25.63 -0.21 -13.22
CA GLY A 83 -25.26 -1.45 -12.52
C GLY A 83 -23.80 -1.48 -12.11
N PHE A 84 -22.87 -1.16 -13.03
CA PHE A 84 -21.44 -1.10 -12.71
C PHE A 84 -21.13 0.00 -11.68
N THR A 85 -21.67 1.20 -11.88
CA THR A 85 -21.43 2.33 -10.96
C THR A 85 -21.94 2.01 -9.56
N LEU A 86 -23.16 1.52 -9.43
CA LEU A 86 -23.73 1.17 -8.12
C LEU A 86 -22.97 0.02 -7.45
N SER A 87 -22.56 -1.01 -8.21
CA SER A 87 -21.75 -2.11 -7.68
C SER A 87 -20.40 -1.61 -7.17
N MET A 88 -19.72 -0.76 -7.93
CA MET A 88 -18.43 -0.16 -7.56
C MET A 88 -18.56 0.68 -6.28
N THR A 89 -19.50 1.60 -6.25
CA THR A 89 -19.78 2.47 -5.08
C THR A 89 -20.15 1.64 -3.85
N LEU A 90 -21.04 0.64 -4.00
CA LEU A 90 -21.46 -0.23 -2.89
C LEU A 90 -20.26 -0.98 -2.29
N ILE A 91 -19.42 -1.58 -3.12
CA ILE A 91 -18.24 -2.31 -2.65
C ILE A 91 -17.27 -1.35 -1.94
N LEU A 92 -17.06 -0.15 -2.47
CA LEU A 92 -16.20 0.86 -1.83
C LEU A 92 -16.74 1.28 -0.46
N ILE A 93 -18.03 1.54 -0.36
CA ILE A 93 -18.69 1.88 0.92
C ILE A 93 -18.55 0.72 1.91
N LEU A 94 -18.83 -0.52 1.49
CA LEU A 94 -18.69 -1.70 2.34
C LEU A 94 -17.23 -1.89 2.81
N ALA A 95 -16.24 -1.69 1.92
CA ALA A 95 -14.83 -1.77 2.26
C ALA A 95 -14.44 -0.71 3.30
N GLN A 96 -14.87 0.54 3.14
CA GLN A 96 -14.61 1.62 4.09
C GLN A 96 -15.31 1.40 5.43
N LEU A 97 -16.58 0.98 5.41
CA LEU A 97 -17.33 0.66 6.63
C LEU A 97 -16.67 -0.49 7.41
N PHE A 98 -16.21 -1.53 6.71
CA PHE A 98 -15.52 -2.65 7.34
C PHE A 98 -14.23 -2.24 8.08
N VAL A 99 -13.53 -1.21 7.61
CA VAL A 99 -12.35 -0.67 8.31
C VAL A 99 -12.77 0.14 9.54
N VAL A 100 -13.82 0.96 9.42
CA VAL A 100 -14.28 1.84 10.50
C VAL A 100 -14.99 1.06 11.60
N ILE A 101 -15.84 0.12 11.22
CA ILE A 101 -16.61 -0.70 12.16
C ILE A 101 -15.73 -1.85 12.65
N LYS A 102 -15.44 -1.88 13.94
CA LYS A 102 -14.65 -2.95 14.56
C LYS A 102 -15.54 -4.19 14.80
N ILE A 103 -15.91 -4.88 13.74
CA ILE A 103 -16.63 -6.16 13.85
C ILE A 103 -15.73 -7.16 14.58
N PRO A 104 -16.19 -7.83 15.65
CA PRO A 104 -15.41 -8.87 16.30
C PRO A 104 -15.26 -10.06 15.32
N LEU A 105 -14.02 -10.36 14.97
CA LEU A 105 -13.65 -11.49 14.13
C LEU A 105 -12.79 -12.45 14.94
N PRO A 106 -12.84 -13.76 14.67
CA PRO A 106 -11.97 -14.72 15.32
C PRO A 106 -10.49 -14.40 14.98
N ASN A 107 -9.61 -14.67 15.95
CA ASN A 107 -8.16 -14.52 15.79
C ASN A 107 -7.62 -15.64 14.88
N TYR A 108 -7.85 -15.49 13.60
CA TYR A 108 -7.41 -16.42 12.57
C TYR A 108 -6.42 -15.71 11.62
N TYR A 109 -5.37 -16.41 11.22
CA TYR A 109 -4.35 -15.89 10.32
C TYR A 109 -4.38 -16.65 9.00
N ILE A 110 -4.36 -15.92 7.89
CA ILE A 110 -4.28 -16.44 6.53
C ILE A 110 -3.03 -15.83 5.89
N LEU A 111 -2.09 -16.66 5.44
CA LEU A 111 -0.83 -16.22 4.83
C LEU A 111 -0.08 -15.17 5.68
N ASP A 112 0.02 -15.40 6.98
CA ASP A 112 0.66 -14.51 7.96
C ASP A 112 -0.06 -13.17 8.21
N HIS A 113 -1.26 -12.99 7.66
CA HIS A 113 -2.09 -11.80 7.88
C HIS A 113 -3.33 -12.12 8.71
N SER A 114 -3.75 -11.20 9.57
CA SER A 114 -4.99 -11.35 10.30
C SER A 114 -6.18 -11.50 9.34
N LEU A 115 -7.19 -12.28 9.73
CA LEU A 115 -8.43 -12.44 8.95
C LEU A 115 -9.02 -11.07 8.58
N ARG A 116 -8.95 -10.10 9.48
CA ARG A 116 -9.43 -8.73 9.24
C ARG A 116 -8.67 -8.05 8.09
N ASP A 117 -7.35 -8.15 8.08
CA ASP A 117 -6.53 -7.53 7.04
C ASP A 117 -6.73 -8.22 5.69
N PHE A 118 -6.89 -9.55 5.72
CA PHE A 118 -7.21 -10.33 4.51
C PHE A 118 -8.55 -9.90 3.90
N ILE A 119 -9.61 -9.76 4.72
CA ILE A 119 -10.93 -9.28 4.25
C ILE A 119 -10.85 -7.85 3.71
N LYS A 120 -10.11 -6.94 4.38
CA LYS A 120 -9.90 -5.58 3.87
C LYS A 120 -9.30 -5.60 2.46
N VAL A 121 -8.23 -6.37 2.27
CA VAL A 121 -7.55 -6.47 0.97
C VAL A 121 -8.51 -7.01 -0.09
N ILE A 122 -9.31 -8.04 0.22
CA ILE A 122 -10.30 -8.59 -0.72
C ILE A 122 -11.34 -7.54 -1.11
N LEU A 123 -11.93 -6.83 -0.15
CA LEU A 123 -12.97 -5.85 -0.44
C LEU A 123 -12.45 -4.71 -1.32
N PHE A 124 -11.30 -4.13 -0.97
CA PHE A 124 -10.71 -3.06 -1.77
C PHE A 124 -10.23 -3.55 -3.15
N SER A 125 -9.66 -4.76 -3.23
CA SER A 125 -9.27 -5.36 -4.51
C SER A 125 -10.49 -5.67 -5.38
N SER A 126 -11.62 -6.06 -4.78
CA SER A 126 -12.89 -6.26 -5.51
C SER A 126 -13.41 -4.95 -6.10
N PHE A 127 -13.33 -3.84 -5.36
CA PHE A 127 -13.65 -2.51 -5.90
C PHE A 127 -12.79 -2.17 -7.12
N GLN A 128 -11.47 -2.36 -7.01
CA GLN A 128 -10.55 -2.09 -8.11
C GLN A 128 -10.79 -3.00 -9.31
N PHE A 129 -11.07 -4.27 -9.07
CA PHE A 129 -11.38 -5.22 -10.13
C PHE A 129 -12.67 -4.86 -10.88
N VAL A 130 -13.72 -4.44 -10.16
CA VAL A 130 -14.97 -3.96 -10.79
C VAL A 130 -14.71 -2.69 -11.60
N GLN A 131 -13.84 -1.79 -11.16
CA GLN A 131 -13.44 -0.62 -11.94
C GLN A 131 -12.73 -1.05 -13.23
N PHE A 132 -11.80 -2.00 -13.18
CA PHE A 132 -11.14 -2.52 -14.38
C PHE A 132 -12.11 -3.26 -15.31
N LEU A 133 -13.07 -3.99 -14.73
CA LEU A 133 -14.11 -4.67 -15.50
C LEU A 133 -15.01 -3.66 -16.22
N PHE A 134 -15.32 -2.55 -15.59
CA PHE A 134 -16.11 -1.49 -16.18
C PHE A 134 -15.36 -0.81 -17.33
N ILE A 135 -14.10 -0.42 -17.12
CA ILE A 135 -13.20 0.11 -18.17
C ILE A 135 -13.12 -0.88 -19.33
N SER A 136 -12.81 -2.15 -19.06
CA SER A 136 -12.67 -3.18 -20.08
C SER A 136 -13.96 -3.41 -20.88
N TYR A 137 -15.10 -3.39 -20.21
CA TYR A 137 -16.40 -3.52 -20.83
C TYR A 137 -16.71 -2.35 -21.78
N LEU A 138 -16.45 -1.13 -21.35
CA LEU A 138 -16.67 0.07 -22.17
C LEU A 138 -15.72 0.12 -23.36
N GLY A 139 -14.42 -0.07 -23.12
CA GLY A 139 -13.40 -0.05 -24.17
C GLY A 139 -13.67 -1.11 -25.27
N LEU A 140 -13.91 -2.37 -24.88
CA LEU A 140 -14.26 -3.43 -25.84
C LEU A 140 -15.58 -3.17 -26.56
N SER A 141 -16.57 -2.60 -25.85
CA SER A 141 -17.82 -2.21 -26.47
C SER A 141 -17.64 -1.09 -27.50
N LEU A 142 -16.77 -0.12 -27.25
CA LEU A 142 -16.42 0.95 -28.19
C LEU A 142 -15.75 0.39 -29.46
N LEU A 143 -14.90 -0.65 -29.31
CA LEU A 143 -14.26 -1.38 -30.39
C LEU A 143 -15.23 -2.29 -31.18
N ARG A 144 -16.55 -2.21 -30.91
CA ARG A 144 -17.63 -2.97 -31.56
C ARG A 144 -17.55 -4.50 -31.41
N THR A 145 -16.79 -5.01 -30.46
CA THR A 145 -16.81 -6.43 -30.09
C THR A 145 -18.17 -6.77 -29.46
N LYS A 146 -18.95 -7.66 -30.11
CA LYS A 146 -20.29 -8.04 -29.60
C LYS A 146 -20.27 -9.41 -28.92
N GLU A 147 -19.49 -10.35 -29.48
CA GLU A 147 -19.46 -11.73 -29.01
C GLU A 147 -18.66 -11.85 -27.70
N LEU A 148 -19.24 -12.55 -26.73
CA LEU A 148 -18.62 -12.82 -25.43
C LEU A 148 -18.07 -11.57 -24.74
N LEU A 149 -18.70 -10.41 -24.92
CA LEU A 149 -18.22 -9.11 -24.44
C LEU A 149 -17.88 -9.14 -22.95
N PHE A 150 -18.76 -9.73 -22.13
CA PHE A 150 -18.55 -9.78 -20.67
C PHE A 150 -17.36 -10.71 -20.31
N THR A 151 -17.25 -11.88 -20.92
CA THR A 151 -16.14 -12.82 -20.71
C THR A 151 -14.80 -12.18 -21.11
N ARG A 152 -14.76 -11.53 -22.28
CA ARG A 152 -13.56 -10.78 -22.73
C ARG A 152 -13.20 -9.64 -21.78
N SER A 153 -14.19 -8.98 -21.22
CA SER A 153 -13.96 -7.93 -20.22
C SER A 153 -13.33 -8.48 -18.95
N ILE A 154 -13.76 -9.65 -18.48
CA ILE A 154 -13.15 -10.35 -17.34
C ILE A 154 -11.69 -10.69 -17.63
N VAL A 155 -11.42 -11.33 -18.76
CA VAL A 155 -10.05 -11.70 -19.17
C VAL A 155 -9.15 -10.47 -19.26
N ASN A 156 -9.64 -9.39 -19.87
CA ASN A 156 -8.88 -8.14 -19.99
C ASN A 156 -8.61 -7.50 -18.60
N SER A 157 -9.59 -7.54 -17.69
CA SER A 157 -9.42 -7.03 -16.34
C SER A 157 -8.38 -7.82 -15.52
N ILE A 158 -8.36 -9.14 -15.70
CA ILE A 158 -7.32 -10.00 -15.12
C ILE A 158 -5.96 -9.62 -15.72
N ALA A 159 -5.87 -9.43 -17.06
CA ALA A 159 -4.63 -9.02 -17.71
C ALA A 159 -4.13 -7.66 -17.20
N ILE A 160 -5.00 -6.67 -17.04
CA ILE A 160 -4.65 -5.36 -16.43
C ILE A 160 -4.11 -5.55 -15.01
N SER A 161 -4.77 -6.37 -14.18
CA SER A 161 -4.32 -6.65 -12.82
C SER A 161 -2.94 -7.31 -12.79
N ILE A 162 -2.69 -8.29 -13.68
CA ILE A 162 -1.38 -8.95 -13.80
C ILE A 162 -0.30 -7.96 -14.28
N LEU A 163 -0.59 -7.11 -15.26
CA LEU A 163 0.35 -6.10 -15.74
C LEU A 163 0.73 -5.10 -14.64
N LEU A 164 -0.23 -4.70 -13.81
CA LEU A 164 0.03 -3.85 -12.64
C LEU A 164 0.90 -4.54 -11.58
N LEU A 165 0.69 -5.84 -11.35
CA LEU A 165 1.56 -6.61 -10.45
C LEU A 165 2.97 -6.78 -11.01
N ILE A 166 3.11 -7.02 -12.32
CA ILE A 166 4.41 -7.05 -13.00
C ILE A 166 5.08 -5.67 -12.88
N TYR A 167 4.36 -4.59 -13.10
CA TYR A 167 4.89 -3.25 -12.91
C TYR A 167 5.35 -3.01 -11.47
N ALA A 168 4.55 -3.41 -10.47
CA ALA A 168 4.94 -3.33 -9.06
C ALA A 168 6.21 -4.16 -8.78
N PHE A 169 6.28 -5.38 -9.32
CA PHE A 169 7.45 -6.26 -9.18
C PHE A 169 8.73 -5.64 -9.78
N ILE A 170 8.64 -5.07 -10.98
CA ILE A 170 9.76 -4.37 -11.61
C ILE A 170 10.18 -3.15 -10.78
N ASN A 171 9.22 -2.41 -10.22
CA ASN A 171 9.50 -1.27 -9.35
C ASN A 171 10.33 -1.63 -8.11
N LEU A 172 10.26 -2.85 -7.59
CA LEU A 172 11.04 -3.28 -6.43
C LEU A 172 12.56 -3.19 -6.66
N TYR A 173 13.00 -3.29 -7.91
CA TYR A 173 14.42 -3.12 -8.26
C TYR A 173 14.90 -1.66 -8.23
N GLY A 174 13.99 -0.69 -8.20
CA GLY A 174 14.30 0.74 -8.17
C GLY A 174 14.51 1.31 -6.75
N SER A 175 14.91 0.50 -5.77
CA SER A 175 15.25 1.01 -4.44
C SER A 175 16.58 1.76 -4.47
N LYS A 176 16.59 2.99 -3.94
CA LYS A 176 17.81 3.80 -3.77
C LYS A 176 18.40 3.52 -2.40
N VAL A 177 19.36 2.61 -2.35
CA VAL A 177 20.12 2.30 -1.12
C VAL A 177 21.09 3.43 -0.83
N ALA A 178 21.25 3.80 0.44
CA ALA A 178 22.15 4.86 0.85
C ALA A 178 23.64 4.45 0.70
N ASP A 179 24.45 5.35 0.20
CA ASP A 179 25.90 5.18 0.24
C ASP A 179 26.40 5.48 1.67
N LEU A 180 26.90 4.43 2.32
CA LEU A 180 27.40 4.52 3.70
C LEU A 180 28.67 5.36 3.81
N ASN A 181 29.49 5.44 2.77
CA ASN A 181 30.70 6.27 2.76
C ASN A 181 30.32 7.76 2.73
N GLU A 182 29.34 8.14 1.91
CA GLU A 182 28.81 9.50 1.88
C GLU A 182 28.22 9.92 3.24
N ILE A 183 27.48 8.99 3.89
CA ILE A 183 26.88 9.23 5.20
C ILE A 183 27.96 9.46 6.26
N LYS A 184 28.99 8.62 6.29
CA LYS A 184 30.09 8.69 7.25
C LYS A 184 30.86 10.02 7.14
N ASN A 185 31.07 10.49 5.93
CA ASN A 185 31.83 11.73 5.68
C ASN A 185 31.06 12.99 6.15
N LYS A 186 29.72 12.96 6.18
CA LYS A 186 28.88 14.11 6.58
C LYS A 186 28.78 14.35 8.08
N LYS A 187 29.38 13.50 8.93
CA LYS A 187 29.35 13.57 10.43
C LYS A 187 27.94 13.86 11.04
N ASN A 188 26.88 13.52 10.34
CA ASN A 188 25.54 13.73 10.82
C ASN A 188 25.18 12.65 11.87
N ASN A 189 24.46 13.07 12.91
CA ASN A 189 23.98 12.15 13.94
C ASN A 189 22.74 11.39 13.43
N TYR A 190 22.95 10.26 12.79
CA TYR A 190 21.83 9.41 12.34
C TYR A 190 21.31 8.52 13.43
N VAL A 191 19.97 8.30 13.41
CA VAL A 191 19.30 7.23 14.16
C VAL A 191 19.01 6.08 13.20
N GLY A 192 19.47 4.88 13.56
CA GLY A 192 19.14 3.67 12.82
C GLY A 192 17.82 3.10 13.30
N VAL A 193 16.85 2.93 12.42
CA VAL A 193 15.56 2.32 12.74
C VAL A 193 15.53 0.92 12.14
N VAL A 194 15.47 -0.09 12.98
CA VAL A 194 15.31 -1.49 12.58
C VAL A 194 13.82 -1.79 12.46
N LEU A 195 13.37 -2.10 11.25
CA LEU A 195 12.01 -2.58 11.07
C LEU A 195 11.89 -4.02 11.55
N GLY A 196 10.83 -4.29 12.28
CA GLY A 196 10.53 -5.62 12.79
C GLY A 196 10.38 -6.67 11.70
N ALA A 197 10.62 -7.92 12.08
CA ALA A 197 10.39 -9.11 11.29
C ALA A 197 10.01 -10.26 12.25
N ALA A 198 9.53 -11.38 11.70
CA ALA A 198 8.98 -12.47 12.49
C ALA A 198 9.89 -12.91 13.64
N VAL A 199 9.27 -13.29 14.75
CA VAL A 199 9.91 -13.99 15.87
C VAL A 199 9.63 -15.49 15.71
N TRP A 200 10.66 -16.31 15.92
CA TRP A 200 10.56 -17.75 15.90
C TRP A 200 10.25 -18.32 17.31
N PRO A 201 9.79 -19.57 17.40
CA PRO A 201 9.53 -20.22 18.68
C PRO A 201 10.68 -20.04 19.68
N LYS A 202 10.35 -20.03 20.98
CA LYS A 202 11.28 -19.74 22.08
C LYS A 202 11.88 -18.33 22.07
N ASN A 203 11.16 -17.37 21.47
CA ASN A 203 11.57 -15.97 21.36
C ASN A 203 12.93 -15.78 20.67
N MET A 204 13.20 -16.58 19.64
CA MET A 204 14.39 -16.43 18.82
C MET A 204 14.12 -15.47 17.65
N PRO A 205 15.06 -14.60 17.28
CA PRO A 205 14.87 -13.76 16.10
C PRO A 205 14.88 -14.64 14.84
N SER A 206 13.97 -14.38 13.91
CA SER A 206 14.07 -14.94 12.55
C SER A 206 15.38 -14.52 11.88
N PRO A 207 15.85 -15.21 10.85
CA PRO A 207 17.04 -14.80 10.10
C PRO A 207 16.96 -13.36 9.57
N SER A 208 15.76 -12.92 9.17
CA SER A 208 15.50 -11.56 8.74
C SER A 208 15.68 -10.56 9.89
N LEU A 209 15.05 -10.82 11.06
CA LEU A 209 15.19 -9.95 12.22
C LEU A 209 16.63 -9.88 12.72
N ALA A 210 17.31 -11.02 12.79
CA ALA A 210 18.72 -11.10 13.19
C ALA A 210 19.61 -10.29 12.24
N SER A 211 19.49 -10.50 10.93
CA SER A 211 20.30 -9.79 9.93
C SER A 211 20.08 -8.27 9.92
N ARG A 212 18.83 -7.80 10.07
CA ARG A 212 18.53 -6.38 10.23
C ARG A 212 19.17 -5.81 11.49
N THR A 213 19.09 -6.55 12.58
CA THR A 213 19.65 -6.16 13.89
C THR A 213 21.17 -6.15 13.86
N ASP A 214 21.79 -7.12 13.17
CA ASP A 214 23.25 -7.17 12.94
C ASP A 214 23.74 -5.98 12.12
N LYS A 215 22.99 -5.60 11.09
CA LYS A 215 23.32 -4.40 10.31
C LYS A 215 23.26 -3.13 11.16
N ALA A 216 22.27 -3.02 12.04
CA ALA A 216 22.19 -1.88 12.98
C ALA A 216 23.38 -1.86 13.94
N TYR A 217 23.77 -3.04 14.47
CA TYR A 217 24.95 -3.20 15.29
C TYR A 217 26.22 -2.73 14.57
N GLU A 218 26.42 -3.19 13.32
CA GLU A 218 27.56 -2.79 12.48
C GLU A 218 27.61 -1.25 12.28
N LEU A 219 26.47 -0.65 11.93
CA LEU A 219 26.37 0.80 11.69
C LEU A 219 26.67 1.60 12.97
N LEU A 220 26.22 1.13 14.13
CA LEU A 220 26.51 1.75 15.42
C LEU A 220 28.00 1.65 15.76
N LYS A 221 28.61 0.49 15.61
CA LYS A 221 30.06 0.27 15.85
C LYS A 221 30.95 1.09 14.91
N LYS A 222 30.52 1.28 13.65
CA LYS A 222 31.21 2.16 12.68
C LYS A 222 30.97 3.67 12.95
N GLY A 223 30.16 4.03 13.94
CA GLY A 223 29.82 5.42 14.27
C GLY A 223 28.95 6.13 13.22
N ILE A 224 28.33 5.37 12.30
CA ILE A 224 27.41 5.90 11.26
C ILE A 224 26.08 6.30 11.88
N ILE A 225 25.60 5.52 12.82
CA ILE A 225 24.42 5.85 13.64
C ILE A 225 24.83 6.04 15.12
N LYS A 226 24.05 6.83 15.85
CA LYS A 226 24.31 7.12 17.28
C LYS A 226 23.36 6.39 18.23
N LYS A 227 22.18 6.02 17.74
CA LYS A 227 21.14 5.31 18.48
C LYS A 227 20.46 4.31 17.55
N ILE A 228 19.96 3.23 18.14
CA ILE A 228 19.15 2.24 17.46
C ILE A 228 17.71 2.36 17.96
N GLN A 229 16.77 2.57 17.08
CA GLN A 229 15.34 2.43 17.36
C GLN A 229 14.89 1.07 16.83
N LEU A 230 14.43 0.21 17.69
CA LEU A 230 13.81 -1.06 17.35
C LEU A 230 12.29 -0.86 17.26
N THR A 231 11.66 -1.40 16.22
CA THR A 231 10.20 -1.38 16.02
C THR A 231 9.67 -2.79 15.79
N GLY A 232 8.39 -2.99 16.05
CA GLY A 232 7.70 -4.25 15.82
C GLY A 232 7.03 -4.79 17.07
N GLY A 233 5.76 -5.12 16.93
CA GLY A 233 4.88 -5.64 17.95
C GLY A 233 5.00 -7.14 18.15
N HIS A 234 3.96 -7.76 18.64
CA HIS A 234 3.93 -9.18 19.00
C HIS A 234 2.63 -9.84 18.53
N ALA A 235 2.69 -11.12 18.24
CA ALA A 235 1.53 -11.97 18.21
C ALA A 235 1.08 -12.30 19.64
N PRO A 236 -0.20 -12.60 19.89
CA PRO A 236 -0.69 -12.95 21.22
C PRO A 236 0.12 -14.07 21.88
N GLY A 237 0.64 -13.83 23.07
CA GLY A 237 1.44 -14.80 23.84
C GLY A 237 2.93 -14.85 23.49
N GLU A 238 3.41 -14.02 22.57
CA GLU A 238 4.82 -13.93 22.17
C GLU A 238 5.48 -12.63 22.65
N MET A 239 6.80 -12.62 22.70
CA MET A 239 7.55 -11.37 22.86
C MET A 239 7.46 -10.55 21.58
N SER A 240 7.48 -9.22 21.73
CA SER A 240 7.53 -8.34 20.56
C SER A 240 8.82 -8.52 19.76
N GLU A 241 8.74 -8.30 18.45
CA GLU A 241 9.91 -8.33 17.55
C GLU A 241 11.01 -7.38 18.04
N SER A 242 10.64 -6.21 18.53
CA SER A 242 11.55 -5.22 19.08
C SER A 242 12.20 -5.68 20.42
N GLU A 243 11.48 -6.41 21.28
CA GLU A 243 12.05 -6.97 22.51
C GLU A 243 13.05 -8.09 22.23
N VAL A 244 12.74 -8.95 21.26
CA VAL A 244 13.65 -10.01 20.83
C VAL A 244 14.92 -9.40 20.23
N ALA A 245 14.79 -8.40 19.37
CA ALA A 245 15.94 -7.67 18.81
C ALA A 245 16.73 -6.94 19.89
N TYR A 246 16.07 -6.37 20.89
CA TYR A 246 16.74 -5.74 22.04
C TYR A 246 17.60 -6.73 22.81
N LYS A 247 17.04 -7.87 23.23
CA LYS A 247 17.81 -8.92 23.93
C LYS A 247 19.00 -9.40 23.10
N TYR A 248 18.81 -9.53 21.79
CA TYR A 248 19.86 -9.92 20.87
C TYR A 248 21.02 -8.90 20.84
N LEU A 249 20.74 -7.59 20.84
CA LEU A 249 21.77 -6.53 20.92
C LEU A 249 22.46 -6.45 22.27
N ILE A 250 21.73 -6.61 23.38
CA ILE A 250 22.31 -6.64 24.72
C ILE A 250 23.31 -7.79 24.85
N ASN A 251 22.97 -8.98 24.34
CA ASN A 251 23.87 -10.13 24.32
C ASN A 251 25.14 -9.89 23.47
N LYS A 252 25.08 -8.94 22.50
CA LYS A 252 26.24 -8.49 21.72
C LYS A 252 27.02 -7.34 22.37
N GLY A 253 26.65 -6.94 23.59
CA GLY A 253 27.36 -5.92 24.37
C GLY A 253 27.05 -4.47 23.97
N ILE A 254 25.85 -4.20 23.41
CA ILE A 254 25.37 -2.82 23.22
C ILE A 254 24.79 -2.31 24.53
N LYS A 255 25.07 -1.07 24.85
CA LYS A 255 24.54 -0.44 26.06
C LYS A 255 23.03 -0.19 25.93
N PRO A 256 22.24 -0.44 26.98
CA PRO A 256 20.79 -0.16 26.98
C PRO A 256 20.44 1.26 26.55
N ASP A 257 21.24 2.22 26.99
CA ASP A 257 21.03 3.65 26.67
C ASP A 257 21.12 3.96 25.18
N ASP A 258 21.77 3.13 24.37
CA ASP A 258 21.91 3.30 22.93
C ASP A 258 20.73 2.74 22.13
N ILE A 259 19.72 2.14 22.81
CA ILE A 259 18.62 1.44 22.19
C ILE A 259 17.27 2.02 22.66
N TRP A 260 16.42 2.35 21.73
CA TRP A 260 15.01 2.66 21.95
C TRP A 260 14.14 1.53 21.40
N ILE A 261 13.02 1.24 22.06
CA ILE A 261 12.13 0.13 21.75
C ILE A 261 10.71 0.66 21.51
N GLU A 262 10.08 0.20 20.45
CA GLU A 262 8.66 0.38 20.18
C GLU A 262 8.03 -1.00 19.96
N LYS A 263 6.93 -1.32 20.69
CA LYS A 263 6.37 -2.68 20.83
C LYS A 263 4.95 -2.85 20.27
N ARG A 264 4.36 -1.83 19.66
CA ARG A 264 2.93 -1.81 19.33
C ARG A 264 2.64 -1.93 17.84
N THR A 265 3.61 -1.57 17.00
CA THR A 265 3.41 -1.55 15.55
C THR A 265 3.38 -2.97 14.98
N ALA A 266 2.30 -3.31 14.27
CA ALA A 266 2.08 -4.64 13.68
C ALA A 266 2.27 -4.67 12.15
N SER A 267 2.50 -3.52 11.52
CA SER A 267 2.66 -3.42 10.06
C SER A 267 3.72 -2.39 9.67
N THR A 268 4.24 -2.51 8.46
CA THR A 268 5.19 -1.53 7.92
C THR A 268 4.63 -0.11 7.91
N ASN A 269 3.35 0.05 7.56
CA ASN A 269 2.70 1.36 7.57
C ASN A 269 2.69 1.96 8.98
N GLU A 270 2.41 1.15 9.99
CA GLU A 270 2.43 1.60 11.39
C GLU A 270 3.85 1.94 11.87
N GLN A 271 4.85 1.15 11.48
CA GLN A 271 6.25 1.43 11.82
C GLN A 271 6.71 2.76 11.20
N ILE A 272 6.36 3.03 9.93
CA ILE A 272 6.68 4.30 9.27
C ILE A 272 5.90 5.47 9.89
N ARG A 273 4.63 5.26 10.24
CA ARG A 273 3.84 6.25 10.98
C ARG A 273 4.47 6.58 12.34
N PHE A 274 4.93 5.56 13.08
CA PHE A 274 5.68 5.77 14.33
C PHE A 274 6.95 6.59 14.09
N ILE A 275 7.71 6.31 13.05
CA ILE A 275 8.88 7.12 12.68
C ILE A 275 8.48 8.58 12.50
N LYS A 276 7.41 8.84 11.73
CA LYS A 276 6.92 10.21 11.51
C LYS A 276 6.55 10.90 12.83
N SER A 277 5.63 10.32 13.58
CA SER A 277 5.06 10.98 14.77
C SER A 277 6.07 11.07 15.91
N ASN A 278 6.82 10.01 16.21
CA ASN A 278 7.66 9.97 17.40
C ASN A 278 9.11 10.42 17.16
N LEU A 279 9.69 10.12 16.01
CA LEU A 279 11.07 10.51 15.75
C LEU A 279 11.14 11.87 15.06
N VAL A 280 10.38 12.08 13.98
CA VAL A 280 10.48 13.31 13.19
C VAL A 280 9.75 14.46 13.90
N GLU A 281 8.47 14.29 14.27
CA GLU A 281 7.64 15.37 14.82
C GLU A 281 7.92 15.62 16.29
N ASN A 282 7.93 14.59 17.16
CA ASN A 282 8.10 14.78 18.61
C ASN A 282 9.56 14.97 19.02
N LYS A 283 10.51 14.18 18.47
CA LYS A 283 11.93 14.26 18.83
C LYS A 283 12.74 15.14 17.88
N ASN A 284 12.13 15.70 16.84
CA ASN A 284 12.76 16.51 15.80
C ASN A 284 14.02 15.85 15.16
N ILE A 285 13.99 14.52 15.02
CA ILE A 285 15.08 13.75 14.41
C ILE A 285 14.86 13.70 12.90
N ARG A 286 15.73 14.34 12.13
CA ARG A 286 15.66 14.38 10.66
C ARG A 286 16.58 13.40 9.97
N ASN A 287 17.68 13.01 10.62
CA ASN A 287 18.66 12.09 10.06
C ASN A 287 18.31 10.65 10.46
N ILE A 288 17.54 9.97 9.63
CA ILE A 288 17.03 8.64 9.90
C ILE A 288 17.52 7.68 8.82
N ILE A 289 18.07 6.53 9.24
CA ILE A 289 18.40 5.39 8.39
C ILE A 289 17.47 4.25 8.77
N VAL A 290 16.61 3.84 7.85
CA VAL A 290 15.77 2.65 8.03
C VAL A 290 16.50 1.42 7.52
N ILE A 291 16.58 0.40 8.34
CA ILE A 291 17.27 -0.85 8.08
C ILE A 291 16.26 -1.97 7.89
N SER A 292 16.31 -2.63 6.74
CA SER A 292 15.42 -3.73 6.40
C SER A 292 16.03 -4.62 5.31
N ASP A 293 15.33 -5.67 4.89
CA ASP A 293 15.83 -6.56 3.84
C ASP A 293 15.74 -5.91 2.45
N SER A 294 16.66 -6.25 1.57
CA SER A 294 16.80 -5.63 0.25
C SER A 294 15.52 -5.64 -0.59
N TYR A 295 14.74 -6.73 -0.54
CA TYR A 295 13.48 -6.85 -1.26
C TYR A 295 12.36 -5.95 -0.72
N HIS A 296 12.48 -5.47 0.52
CA HIS A 296 11.48 -4.66 1.22
C HIS A 296 11.71 -3.14 1.07
N LEU A 297 12.93 -2.71 0.76
CA LEU A 297 13.34 -1.30 0.80
C LEU A 297 12.48 -0.39 -0.09
N LYS A 298 12.10 -0.86 -1.28
CA LYS A 298 11.29 -0.05 -2.19
C LYS A 298 9.92 0.27 -1.63
N ARG A 299 9.24 -0.70 -1.02
CA ARG A 299 7.94 -0.46 -0.38
C ARG A 299 8.07 0.54 0.78
N ILE A 300 9.12 0.41 1.60
CA ILE A 300 9.42 1.39 2.65
C ILE A 300 9.55 2.80 2.07
N GLN A 301 10.31 2.99 0.98
CA GLN A 301 10.48 4.30 0.34
C GLN A 301 9.16 4.87 -0.18
N GLU A 302 8.31 4.05 -0.83
CA GLU A 302 7.01 4.49 -1.32
C GLU A 302 6.06 4.88 -0.17
N ILE A 303 6.10 4.14 0.95
CA ILE A 303 5.34 4.51 2.15
C ILE A 303 5.88 5.83 2.74
N CYS A 304 7.19 5.98 2.88
CA CYS A 304 7.80 7.21 3.39
C CYS A 304 7.46 8.43 2.52
N ASN A 305 7.47 8.28 1.19
CA ASN A 305 7.04 9.33 0.28
C ASN A 305 5.57 9.72 0.52
N PHE A 306 4.69 8.74 0.71
CA PHE A 306 3.29 9.00 1.02
C PHE A 306 3.10 9.74 2.35
N PHE A 307 3.93 9.44 3.35
CA PHE A 307 3.96 10.13 4.64
C PHE A 307 4.72 11.47 4.60
N ASN A 308 5.30 11.83 3.47
CA ASN A 308 6.14 13.02 3.29
C ASN A 308 7.28 13.09 4.33
N ILE A 309 7.99 11.98 4.51
CA ILE A 309 9.19 11.91 5.35
C ILE A 309 10.41 11.53 4.53
N GLN A 310 11.51 12.25 4.75
CA GLN A 310 12.78 11.97 4.12
C GLN A 310 13.60 11.03 5.00
N ILE A 311 13.92 9.86 4.44
CA ILE A 311 14.74 8.86 5.10
C ILE A 311 15.80 8.33 4.14
N LYS A 312 16.84 7.75 4.70
CA LYS A 312 17.76 6.86 3.98
C LYS A 312 17.42 5.41 4.31
N VAL A 313 17.61 4.52 3.35
CA VAL A 313 17.39 3.07 3.58
C VAL A 313 18.69 2.31 3.37
N VAL A 314 18.90 1.29 4.20
CA VAL A 314 20.04 0.39 4.14
C VAL A 314 19.54 -1.05 4.16
N ALA A 315 20.11 -1.88 3.28
CA ALA A 315 19.81 -3.30 3.26
C ALA A 315 20.51 -4.04 4.38
N SER A 316 19.84 -5.01 4.99
CA SER A 316 20.49 -6.05 5.80
C SER A 316 21.35 -6.95 4.90
N ASP A 317 22.29 -7.67 5.50
CA ASP A 317 23.15 -8.60 4.76
C ASP A 317 22.53 -10.01 4.62
N LEU A 318 21.18 -10.08 4.71
CA LEU A 318 20.46 -11.34 4.57
C LEU A 318 20.66 -11.94 3.19
N SER A 319 21.34 -13.09 3.14
CA SER A 319 21.46 -13.87 1.93
C SER A 319 20.22 -14.74 1.75
N VAL A 320 19.46 -14.47 0.71
CA VAL A 320 18.25 -15.22 0.36
C VAL A 320 18.50 -15.97 -0.95
N GLY A 321 18.29 -17.29 -0.95
CA GLY A 321 18.36 -18.09 -2.18
C GLY A 321 17.41 -17.58 -3.27
N SER A 322 17.68 -17.92 -4.53
CA SER A 322 16.94 -17.39 -5.69
C SER A 322 15.44 -17.60 -5.60
N GLU A 323 14.99 -18.80 -5.23
CA GLU A 323 13.57 -19.14 -5.10
C GLU A 323 12.88 -18.32 -4.00
N ASN A 324 13.46 -18.26 -2.83
CA ASN A 324 12.95 -17.45 -1.72
C ASN A 324 12.96 -15.95 -2.06
N ARG A 325 13.92 -15.49 -2.86
CA ARG A 325 13.97 -14.10 -3.34
C ARG A 325 12.79 -13.76 -4.24
N ILE A 326 12.43 -14.64 -5.17
CA ILE A 326 11.26 -14.48 -6.03
C ILE A 326 9.99 -14.46 -5.19
N TYR A 327 9.85 -15.41 -4.26
CA TYR A 327 8.71 -15.47 -3.34
C TYR A 327 8.54 -14.16 -2.55
N HIS A 328 9.60 -13.68 -1.90
CA HIS A 328 9.54 -12.43 -1.13
C HIS A 328 9.21 -11.21 -2.02
N LYS A 329 9.82 -11.12 -3.21
CA LYS A 329 9.51 -10.04 -4.15
C LYS A 329 8.07 -10.09 -4.65
N THR A 330 7.52 -11.28 -4.87
CA THR A 330 6.10 -11.42 -5.24
C THR A 330 5.18 -10.95 -4.11
N LYS A 331 5.43 -11.37 -2.86
CA LYS A 331 4.69 -10.84 -1.69
C LYS A 331 4.78 -9.31 -1.61
N GLU A 332 5.98 -8.76 -1.75
CA GLU A 332 6.22 -7.31 -1.70
C GLU A 332 5.55 -6.57 -2.87
N SER A 333 5.49 -7.15 -4.07
CA SER A 333 4.81 -6.52 -5.21
C SER A 333 3.30 -6.42 -5.00
N ILE A 334 2.69 -7.46 -4.43
CA ILE A 334 1.26 -7.44 -4.06
C ILE A 334 1.02 -6.39 -2.98
N ALA A 335 1.81 -6.39 -1.91
CA ALA A 335 1.70 -5.43 -0.83
C ALA A 335 1.91 -3.98 -1.32
N LEU A 336 2.85 -3.76 -2.24
CA LEU A 336 3.11 -2.47 -2.86
C LEU A 336 1.93 -2.00 -3.72
N ALA A 337 1.34 -2.88 -4.53
CA ALA A 337 0.16 -2.57 -5.33
C ALA A 337 -1.04 -2.21 -4.43
N VAL A 338 -1.31 -3.00 -3.39
CA VAL A 338 -2.36 -2.73 -2.40
C VAL A 338 -2.12 -1.38 -1.71
N PHE A 339 -0.87 -1.10 -1.33
CA PHE A 339 -0.52 0.20 -0.75
C PHE A 339 -0.75 1.35 -1.72
N TRP A 340 -0.34 1.24 -2.98
CA TRP A 340 -0.55 2.30 -3.97
C TRP A 340 -2.04 2.63 -4.15
N PHE A 341 -2.89 1.63 -4.30
CA PHE A 341 -4.31 1.88 -4.56
C PHE A 341 -5.08 2.32 -3.32
N PHE A 342 -4.73 1.81 -2.12
CA PHE A 342 -5.61 1.92 -0.93
C PHE A 342 -4.92 2.41 0.33
N ALA A 343 -3.59 2.55 0.33
CA ALA A 343 -2.77 2.83 1.52
C ALA A 343 -3.05 1.86 2.69
N LEU A 344 -3.14 0.54 2.37
CA LEU A 344 -3.35 -0.55 3.31
C LEU A 344 -2.05 -1.31 3.57
#